data_fa432dad3c2dae057955dd0f95f22cf6
#
_entry.id   fa432dad3c2dae057955dd0f95f22cf6
#
_cell.length_a   1.000
_cell.length_b   1.000
_cell.length_c   1.000
_cell.angle_alpha   90.00
_cell.angle_beta   90.00
_cell.angle_gamma   90.00
#
_symmetry.space_group_name_H-M   'P 1'
#
loop_
_entity.id
_entity.type
_entity.pdbx_description
1 polymer ?
#
loop_
_entity_poly.entity_id
_entity_poly.type
_entity_poly.pdbx_seq_one_letter_code
_entity_poly.pdbx_strand_id
1 'polypeptide(L)'
;MQIVFCGVSSMLQKIKHTLTLACILFTAAVFLLYAAGLALVGATIAFTLEALILLFALCILIALCSRILHIKSLSLPIRILIHYILILASAFFIFAFIGGFVQSAASALIAFICVTLVYAVFAVIFATLEQKKRRSAQDQKSYQSIFKSK
;
A
#
# COMPACT_ATOMS: atom_id res chain seq x y z
N MET A 1 13.47 7.78 -34.02
CA MET A 1 14.34 7.45 -32.86
C MET A 1 13.96 8.16 -31.56
N GLN A 2 13.42 9.39 -31.59
CA GLN A 2 13.00 10.16 -30.39
C GLN A 2 11.80 9.59 -29.61
N ILE A 3 10.87 8.89 -30.26
CA ILE A 3 9.65 8.38 -29.63
C ILE A 3 9.95 7.20 -28.68
N VAL A 4 10.95 6.38 -28.99
CA VAL A 4 11.35 5.24 -28.15
C VAL A 4 12.04 5.73 -26.86
N PHE A 5 12.82 6.78 -26.92
CA PHE A 5 13.50 7.37 -25.75
C PHE A 5 12.53 7.99 -24.75
N CYS A 6 11.43 8.60 -25.20
CA CYS A 6 10.41 9.19 -24.33
C CYS A 6 9.63 8.10 -23.56
N GLY A 7 9.35 6.97 -24.20
CA GLY A 7 8.68 5.83 -23.56
C GLY A 7 9.52 5.15 -22.48
N VAL A 8 10.81 4.95 -22.72
CA VAL A 8 11.75 4.35 -21.77
C VAL A 8 11.94 5.24 -20.53
N SER A 9 12.10 6.54 -20.72
CA SER A 9 12.22 7.51 -19.63
C SER A 9 10.99 7.50 -18.71
N SER A 10 9.78 7.48 -19.28
CA SER A 10 8.53 7.40 -18.54
C SER A 10 8.38 6.08 -17.77
N MET A 11 8.82 4.96 -18.34
CA MET A 11 8.82 3.66 -17.66
C MET A 11 9.82 3.63 -16.50
N LEU A 12 11.04 4.12 -16.71
CA LEU A 12 12.07 4.18 -15.67
C LEU A 12 11.61 5.02 -14.47
N GLN A 13 10.96 6.14 -14.71
CA GLN A 13 10.44 7.02 -13.68
C GLN A 13 9.33 6.33 -12.86
N LYS A 14 8.48 5.55 -13.51
CA LYS A 14 7.44 4.75 -12.85
C LYS A 14 8.04 3.65 -11.98
N ILE A 15 9.06 2.95 -12.46
CA ILE A 15 9.76 1.90 -11.70
C ILE A 15 10.47 2.51 -10.48
N LYS A 16 11.19 3.60 -10.66
CA LYS A 16 11.86 4.34 -9.58
C LYS A 16 10.88 4.74 -8.48
N HIS A 17 9.74 5.31 -8.83
CA HIS A 17 8.72 5.70 -7.86
C HIS A 17 8.14 4.49 -7.10
N THR A 18 7.90 3.37 -7.78
CA THR A 18 7.40 2.14 -7.15
C THR A 18 8.42 1.56 -6.19
N LEU A 19 9.69 1.52 -6.59
CA LEU A 19 10.78 1.02 -5.74
C LEU A 19 10.98 1.91 -4.52
N THR A 20 10.96 3.23 -4.68
CA THR A 20 11.04 4.18 -3.56
C THR A 20 9.89 3.96 -2.57
N LEU A 21 8.66 3.78 -3.07
CA LEU A 21 7.51 3.50 -2.23
C LEU A 21 7.67 2.16 -1.48
N ALA A 22 8.15 1.12 -2.17
CA ALA A 22 8.42 -0.18 -1.54
C ALA A 22 9.45 -0.09 -0.42
N CYS A 23 10.54 0.66 -0.62
CA CYS A 23 11.57 0.88 0.41
C CYS A 23 11.02 1.64 1.62
N ILE A 24 10.20 2.68 1.41
CA ILE A 24 9.56 3.43 2.49
C ILE A 24 8.62 2.52 3.28
N LEU A 25 7.79 1.74 2.60
CA LEU A 25 6.87 0.79 3.24
C LEU A 25 7.63 -0.28 4.04
N PHE A 26 8.71 -0.81 3.48
CA PHE A 26 9.55 -1.80 4.16
C PHE A 26 10.18 -1.23 5.43
N THR A 27 10.79 -0.05 5.36
CA THR A 27 11.40 0.60 6.52
C THR A 27 10.35 0.89 7.60
N ALA A 28 9.19 1.40 7.22
CA ALA A 28 8.10 1.66 8.16
C ALA A 28 7.57 0.36 8.80
N ALA A 29 7.40 -0.70 8.01
CA ALA A 29 6.93 -1.99 8.51
C ALA A 29 7.91 -2.62 9.50
N VAL A 30 9.21 -2.64 9.18
CA VAL A 30 10.26 -3.15 10.09
C VAL A 30 10.27 -2.36 11.39
N PHE A 31 10.22 -1.02 11.31
CA PHE A 31 10.20 -0.16 12.50
C PHE A 31 8.97 -0.42 13.37
N LEU A 32 7.78 -0.53 12.77
CA LEU A 32 6.53 -0.79 13.49
C LEU A 32 6.54 -2.19 14.14
N LEU A 33 7.03 -3.21 13.45
CA LEU A 33 7.14 -4.56 14.01
C LEU A 33 8.12 -4.60 15.17
N TYR A 34 9.24 -3.89 15.05
CA TYR A 34 10.23 -3.80 16.12
C TYR A 34 9.67 -3.07 17.34
N ALA A 35 9.01 -1.92 17.13
CA ALA A 35 8.37 -1.15 18.20
C ALA A 35 7.23 -1.94 18.88
N ALA A 36 6.42 -2.66 18.10
CA ALA A 36 5.35 -3.51 18.62
C ALA A 36 5.93 -4.68 19.45
N GLY A 37 7.00 -5.31 18.99
CA GLY A 37 7.68 -6.36 19.75
C GLY A 37 8.21 -5.88 21.09
N LEU A 38 8.85 -4.72 21.10
CA LEU A 38 9.35 -4.09 22.32
C LEU A 38 8.20 -3.74 23.29
N ALA A 39 7.10 -3.20 22.77
CA ALA A 39 5.96 -2.76 23.59
C ALA A 39 5.11 -3.93 24.13
N LEU A 40 4.92 -4.99 23.35
CA LEU A 40 4.00 -6.10 23.69
C LEU A 40 4.72 -7.27 24.38
N VAL A 41 5.95 -7.56 23.99
CA VAL A 41 6.69 -8.72 24.48
C VAL A 41 7.84 -8.32 25.43
N GLY A 42 8.19 -7.04 25.46
CA GLY A 42 9.31 -6.53 26.27
C GLY A 42 10.69 -7.01 25.79
N ALA A 43 10.74 -7.60 24.59
CA ALA A 43 11.96 -8.16 24.02
C ALA A 43 12.14 -7.69 22.56
N THR A 44 13.38 -7.59 22.13
CA THR A 44 13.72 -7.30 20.74
C THR A 44 13.41 -8.51 19.87
N ILE A 45 12.58 -8.35 18.84
CA ILE A 45 12.29 -9.40 17.88
C ILE A 45 13.50 -9.54 16.94
N ALA A 46 14.15 -10.69 16.96
CA ALA A 46 15.19 -11.02 15.96
C ALA A 46 14.50 -11.51 14.68
N PHE A 47 14.62 -10.75 13.60
CA PHE A 47 14.14 -11.18 12.29
C PHE A 47 15.18 -12.07 11.61
N THR A 48 14.75 -13.21 11.11
CA THR A 48 15.59 -14.01 10.20
C THR A 48 15.74 -13.29 8.86
N LEU A 49 16.84 -13.54 8.15
CA LEU A 49 17.06 -12.97 6.82
C LEU A 49 15.94 -13.35 5.85
N GLU A 50 15.43 -14.57 5.93
CA GLU A 50 14.29 -15.04 5.13
C GLU A 50 13.04 -14.20 5.39
N ALA A 51 12.69 -13.94 6.65
CA ALA A 51 11.54 -13.11 7.00
C ALA A 51 11.68 -11.68 6.46
N LEU A 52 12.87 -11.10 6.49
CA LEU A 52 13.13 -9.77 5.92
C LEU A 52 12.98 -9.75 4.40
N ILE A 53 13.48 -10.78 3.70
CA ILE A 53 13.32 -10.90 2.25
C ILE A 53 11.85 -11.04 1.87
N LEU A 54 11.08 -11.88 2.58
CA LEU A 54 9.65 -12.06 2.35
C LEU A 54 8.85 -10.78 2.62
N LEU A 55 9.18 -10.07 3.70
CA LEU A 55 8.58 -8.78 4.01
C LEU A 55 8.88 -7.74 2.92
N PHE A 56 10.10 -7.70 2.40
CA PHE A 56 10.47 -6.80 1.31
C PHE A 56 9.72 -7.14 0.00
N ALA A 57 9.61 -8.43 -0.33
CA ALA A 57 8.82 -8.88 -1.48
C ALA A 57 7.34 -8.48 -1.35
N LEU A 58 6.76 -8.61 -0.14
CA LEU A 58 5.41 -8.14 0.14
C LEU A 58 5.28 -6.62 -0.07
N CYS A 59 6.23 -5.83 0.39
CA CYS A 59 6.22 -4.38 0.20
C CYS A 59 6.29 -3.99 -1.28
N ILE A 60 7.04 -4.72 -2.10
CA ILE A 60 7.06 -4.52 -3.56
C ILE A 60 5.68 -4.80 -4.17
N LEU A 61 5.03 -5.91 -3.79
CA LEU A 61 3.68 -6.24 -4.27
C LEU A 61 2.65 -5.18 -3.85
N ILE A 62 2.70 -4.72 -2.61
CA ILE A 62 1.83 -3.63 -2.12
C ILE A 62 2.07 -2.35 -2.92
N ALA A 63 3.33 -1.99 -3.20
CA ALA A 63 3.67 -0.82 -3.99
C ALA A 63 3.17 -0.92 -5.44
N LEU A 64 3.18 -2.11 -6.04
CA LEU A 64 2.60 -2.37 -7.36
C LEU A 64 1.08 -2.26 -7.33
N CYS A 65 0.42 -2.89 -6.35
CA CYS A 65 -1.03 -2.84 -6.17
C CYS A 65 -1.53 -1.41 -5.92
N SER A 66 -0.75 -0.55 -5.27
CA SER A 66 -1.09 0.85 -5.01
C SER A 66 -1.33 1.67 -6.29
N ARG A 67 -0.83 1.19 -7.43
CA ARG A 67 -1.13 1.80 -8.75
C ARG A 67 -2.62 1.76 -9.09
N ILE A 68 -3.34 0.76 -8.62
CA ILE A 68 -4.78 0.59 -8.87
C ILE A 68 -5.59 1.71 -8.21
N LEU A 69 -5.14 2.21 -7.07
CA LEU A 69 -5.79 3.34 -6.38
C LEU A 69 -5.79 4.63 -7.21
N HIS A 70 -4.89 4.76 -8.18
CA HIS A 70 -4.76 5.94 -9.05
C HIS A 70 -5.60 5.85 -10.35
N ILE A 71 -6.30 4.74 -10.59
CA ILE A 71 -7.16 4.57 -11.77
C ILE A 71 -8.44 5.39 -11.59
N LYS A 72 -8.55 6.52 -12.31
CA LYS A 72 -9.68 7.46 -12.17
C LYS A 72 -10.99 6.95 -12.74
N SER A 73 -10.97 5.94 -13.61
CA SER A 73 -12.18 5.36 -14.24
C SER A 73 -13.05 4.55 -13.28
N LEU A 74 -12.49 4.08 -12.16
CA LEU A 74 -13.22 3.30 -11.16
C LEU A 74 -13.71 4.20 -10.01
N SER A 75 -14.86 3.87 -9.43
CA SER A 75 -15.35 4.52 -8.22
C SER A 75 -14.41 4.25 -7.03
N LEU A 76 -14.34 5.18 -6.08
CA LEU A 76 -13.45 5.08 -4.92
C LEU A 76 -13.64 3.76 -4.13
N PRO A 77 -14.87 3.33 -3.79
CA PRO A 77 -15.05 2.09 -3.02
C PRO A 77 -14.57 0.86 -3.78
N ILE A 78 -14.79 0.80 -5.10
CA ILE A 78 -14.35 -0.33 -5.93
C ILE A 78 -12.82 -0.40 -5.97
N ARG A 79 -12.12 0.72 -6.08
CA ARG A 79 -10.64 0.77 -6.04
C ARG A 79 -10.09 0.24 -4.72
N ILE A 80 -10.70 0.67 -3.60
CA ILE A 80 -10.30 0.22 -2.27
C ILE A 80 -10.54 -1.29 -2.12
N LEU A 81 -11.68 -1.80 -2.59
CA LEU A 81 -12.01 -3.21 -2.52
C LEU A 81 -11.03 -4.08 -3.33
N ILE A 82 -10.77 -3.71 -4.58
CA ILE A 82 -9.81 -4.44 -5.43
C ILE A 82 -8.41 -4.43 -4.81
N HIS A 83 -7.99 -3.27 -4.32
CA HIS A 83 -6.68 -3.12 -3.66
C HIS A 83 -6.59 -3.99 -2.41
N TYR A 84 -7.65 -4.06 -1.59
CA TYR A 84 -7.71 -4.94 -0.43
C TYR A 84 -7.55 -6.41 -0.78
N ILE A 85 -8.32 -6.89 -1.77
CA ILE A 85 -8.25 -8.29 -2.21
C ILE A 85 -6.83 -8.63 -2.70
N LEU A 86 -6.19 -7.74 -3.44
CA LEU A 86 -4.83 -7.96 -3.94
C LEU A 86 -3.79 -7.97 -2.82
N ILE A 87 -3.89 -7.09 -1.84
CA ILE A 87 -3.00 -7.10 -0.67
C ILE A 87 -3.19 -8.37 0.13
N LEU A 88 -4.43 -8.78 0.37
CA LEU A 88 -4.74 -10.00 1.10
C LEU A 88 -4.19 -11.24 0.39
N ALA A 89 -4.43 -11.34 -0.92
CA ALA A 89 -3.90 -12.42 -1.74
C ALA A 89 -2.36 -12.45 -1.74
N SER A 90 -1.71 -11.27 -1.84
CA SER A 90 -0.25 -11.15 -1.80
C SER A 90 0.33 -11.57 -0.45
N ALA A 91 -0.29 -11.14 0.64
CA ALA A 91 0.14 -11.51 1.99
C ALA A 91 -0.02 -13.02 2.22
N PHE A 92 -1.15 -13.58 1.83
CA PHE A 92 -1.39 -15.02 1.94
C PHE A 92 -0.40 -15.82 1.09
N PHE A 93 -0.17 -15.41 -0.16
CA PHE A 93 0.78 -16.08 -1.06
C PHE A 93 2.19 -16.09 -0.47
N ILE A 94 2.68 -14.95 0.01
CA ILE A 94 4.03 -14.85 0.54
C ILE A 94 4.17 -15.60 1.86
N PHE A 95 3.29 -15.38 2.83
CA PHE A 95 3.46 -15.95 4.15
C PHE A 95 2.99 -17.40 4.28
N ALA A 96 1.97 -17.82 3.53
CA ALA A 96 1.49 -19.20 3.57
C ALA A 96 2.27 -20.12 2.65
N PHE A 97 2.44 -19.74 1.36
CA PHE A 97 3.06 -20.61 0.37
C PHE A 97 4.58 -20.56 0.38
N ILE A 98 5.17 -19.37 0.45
CA ILE A 98 6.62 -19.22 0.37
C ILE A 98 7.26 -19.33 1.75
N GLY A 99 6.71 -18.63 2.74
CA GLY A 99 7.26 -18.55 4.09
C GLY A 99 6.92 -19.73 5.00
N GLY A 100 5.90 -20.53 4.66
CA GLY A 100 5.46 -21.64 5.53
C GLY A 100 5.01 -21.23 6.93
N PHE A 101 4.76 -19.94 7.17
CA PHE A 101 4.39 -19.41 8.49
C PHE A 101 2.97 -19.76 8.91
N VAL A 102 2.13 -20.19 7.98
CA VAL A 102 0.75 -20.57 8.24
C VAL A 102 0.66 -22.09 8.37
N GLN A 103 0.82 -22.60 9.59
CA GLN A 103 0.85 -24.04 9.86
C GLN A 103 -0.52 -24.58 10.33
N SER A 104 -1.46 -23.70 10.70
CA SER A 104 -2.77 -24.10 11.18
C SER A 104 -3.86 -23.12 10.72
N ALA A 105 -5.12 -23.59 10.73
CA ALA A 105 -6.26 -22.73 10.43
C ALA A 105 -6.39 -21.54 11.41
N ALA A 106 -5.99 -21.74 12.65
CA ALA A 106 -6.02 -20.67 13.66
C ALA A 106 -4.98 -19.58 13.35
N SER A 107 -3.74 -19.95 12.98
CA SER A 107 -2.71 -18.97 12.59
C SER A 107 -3.10 -18.21 11.33
N ALA A 108 -3.75 -18.87 10.35
CA ALA A 108 -4.29 -18.24 9.16
C ALA A 108 -5.36 -17.20 9.49
N LEU A 109 -6.29 -17.52 10.39
CA LEU A 109 -7.34 -16.62 10.85
C LEU A 109 -6.77 -15.39 11.56
N ILE A 110 -5.81 -15.58 12.45
CA ILE A 110 -5.15 -14.46 13.15
C ILE A 110 -4.44 -13.55 12.15
N ALA A 111 -3.68 -14.11 11.21
CA ALA A 111 -3.01 -13.35 10.18
C ALA A 111 -4.02 -12.55 9.31
N PHE A 112 -5.14 -13.18 8.92
CA PHE A 112 -6.21 -12.52 8.17
C PHE A 112 -6.80 -11.34 8.93
N ILE A 113 -7.13 -11.51 10.22
CA ILE A 113 -7.67 -10.44 11.06
C ILE A 113 -6.67 -9.30 11.19
N CYS A 114 -5.40 -9.59 11.47
CA CYS A 114 -4.35 -8.56 11.59
C CYS A 114 -4.19 -7.75 10.30
N VAL A 115 -4.09 -8.41 9.14
CA VAL A 115 -3.97 -7.73 7.83
C VAL A 115 -5.20 -6.88 7.56
N THR A 116 -6.40 -7.39 7.86
CA THR A 116 -7.66 -6.67 7.66
C THR A 116 -7.74 -5.42 8.53
N LEU A 117 -7.38 -5.50 9.80
CA LEU A 117 -7.38 -4.35 10.73
C LEU A 117 -6.40 -3.26 10.28
N VAL A 118 -5.17 -3.63 9.95
CA VAL A 118 -4.16 -2.69 9.45
C VAL A 118 -4.65 -2.03 8.15
N TYR A 119 -5.23 -2.82 7.25
CA TYR A 119 -5.77 -2.29 6.00
C TYR A 119 -6.97 -1.36 6.23
N ALA A 120 -7.86 -1.66 7.17
CA ALA A 120 -9.01 -0.82 7.48
C ALA A 120 -8.57 0.59 7.92
N VAL A 121 -7.56 0.69 8.78
CA VAL A 121 -6.97 1.98 9.19
C VAL A 121 -6.42 2.72 7.97
N PHE A 122 -5.65 2.04 7.12
CA PHE A 122 -5.11 2.62 5.90
C PHE A 122 -6.21 3.11 4.95
N ALA A 123 -7.26 2.33 4.75
CA ALA A 123 -8.40 2.67 3.88
C ALA A 123 -9.14 3.91 4.37
N VAL A 124 -9.35 4.06 5.68
CA VAL A 124 -9.98 5.24 6.28
C VAL A 124 -9.12 6.48 6.04
N ILE A 125 -7.82 6.40 6.30
CA ILE A 125 -6.88 7.52 6.08
C ILE A 125 -6.89 7.91 4.60
N PHE A 126 -6.78 6.94 3.70
CA PHE A 126 -6.78 7.19 2.26
C PHE A 126 -8.08 7.83 1.79
N ALA A 127 -9.24 7.31 2.22
CA ALA A 127 -10.55 7.84 1.87
C ALA A 127 -10.74 9.28 2.35
N THR A 128 -10.32 9.60 3.57
CA THR A 128 -10.42 10.96 4.13
C THR A 128 -9.52 11.95 3.37
N LEU A 129 -8.29 11.56 3.02
CA LEU A 129 -7.39 12.39 2.24
C LEU A 129 -7.91 12.65 0.82
N GLU A 130 -8.45 11.62 0.17
CA GLU A 130 -9.03 11.75 -1.17
C GLU A 130 -10.27 12.64 -1.15
N GLN A 131 -11.15 12.52 -0.15
CA GLN A 131 -12.31 13.40 0.03
C GLN A 131 -11.90 14.85 0.26
N LYS A 132 -10.89 15.09 1.11
CA LYS A 132 -10.37 16.43 1.37
C LYS A 132 -9.84 17.07 0.09
N LYS A 133 -9.08 16.30 -0.71
CA LYS A 133 -8.56 16.75 -2.01
C LYS A 133 -9.67 17.09 -3.01
N ARG A 134 -10.75 16.29 -3.05
CA ARG A 134 -11.89 16.55 -3.93
C ARG A 134 -12.64 17.80 -3.52
N ARG A 135 -12.89 18.04 -2.23
CA ARG A 135 -13.52 19.25 -1.71
C ARG A 135 -12.72 20.50 -2.06
N SER A 136 -11.41 20.49 -1.79
CA SER A 136 -10.53 21.61 -2.14
C SER A 136 -10.53 21.93 -3.64
N ALA A 137 -10.59 20.92 -4.51
CA ALA A 137 -10.68 21.12 -5.95
C ALA A 137 -12.04 21.68 -6.41
N GLN A 138 -13.12 21.34 -5.71
CA GLN A 138 -14.46 21.92 -5.97
C GLN A 138 -14.53 23.38 -5.53
N ASP A 139 -14.00 23.70 -4.36
CA ASP A 139 -13.96 25.06 -3.85
C ASP A 139 -13.19 25.99 -4.81
N GLN A 140 -12.02 25.56 -5.29
CA GLN A 140 -11.24 26.32 -6.27
C GLN A 140 -12.01 26.57 -7.58
N LYS A 141 -12.76 25.58 -8.07
CA LYS A 141 -13.61 25.75 -9.29
C LYS A 141 -14.73 26.75 -9.05
N SER A 142 -15.36 26.70 -7.87
CA SER A 142 -16.41 27.62 -7.47
C SER A 142 -15.91 29.08 -7.40
N TYR A 143 -14.74 29.29 -6.81
CA TYR A 143 -14.09 30.62 -6.80
C TYR A 143 -13.77 31.13 -8.21
N GLN A 144 -13.22 30.29 -9.08
CA GLN A 144 -12.88 30.69 -10.45
C GLN A 144 -14.12 31.05 -11.30
N SER A 145 -15.26 30.39 -11.08
CA SER A 145 -16.49 30.70 -11.79
C SER A 145 -17.06 32.08 -11.42
N ILE A 146 -16.94 32.48 -10.15
CA ILE A 146 -17.43 33.80 -9.67
C ILE A 146 -16.59 34.95 -10.27
N PHE A 147 -15.28 34.76 -10.42
CA PHE A 147 -14.39 35.80 -10.96
C PHE A 147 -14.39 35.88 -12.51
N LYS A 148 -14.79 34.82 -13.22
CA LYS A 148 -14.87 34.82 -14.69
C LYS A 148 -16.22 35.38 -15.19
N SER A 149 -17.19 35.60 -14.32
CA SER A 149 -18.52 36.13 -14.66
C SER A 149 -18.63 37.67 -14.61
N LYS A 150 -17.48 38.37 -14.49
CA LYS A 150 -17.32 39.81 -14.66
C LYS A 150 -16.52 40.12 -15.92
#